data_ed7f406ab063d2d05df8bd52f6c41949
#
_entry.id   ed7f406ab063d2d05df8bd52f6c41949
#
_cell.length_a   1.000
_cell.length_b   1.000
_cell.length_c   1.000
_cell.angle_alpha   90.00
_cell.angle_beta   90.00
_cell.angle_gamma   90.00
#
_symmetry.space_group_name_H-M   'P 1'
#
loop_
_entity.id
_entity.type
_entity.pdbx_description
1 polymer ?
#
loop_
_entity_poly.entity_id
_entity_poly.type
_entity_poly.pdbx_seq_one_letter_code
_entity_poly.pdbx_strand_id
1 'polypeptide(L)'
;MALLNFIDKQFNLCVGALFCTVSILVFISPIALQPDSLGYIDVWFNRTPVYPLFVNTVLAIFGDYYKTALKVLQLLLGLASVWFFITQLRKHISLQTFWYLLLTGILLIPYVYNHKIANNILTEAIAYPLYLLTTAHFLLFFFKEHTKNLSYALIFLFILLLTRKQFLYFVPIGLVILFWVSYKSKTFKRNIPHLIVLVLLPFVVSLTDSTYHKIVHGHFTNTPWTGIHLLAPAMYVADKEDVAIYTSEEEKAYFNAIYTEIEENNFNEAAAISEGQDVISHYIANFAKIANGTIYPIGKERYEKELSEDDALIKVDETTTAMAIPLIKDNFKKWLSLYIKNFSYGFENSKYVLLFVILFLFGISKINVSNTNRFKAIAFVTCVTISNIAIVAVGMHTLKRFTFYNDWVLFFVIFILLNSISTHYIAKRKTHL
;
A
#
# COMPACT_ATOMS: atom_id res chain seq x y z
N MET A 1 -36.09 -16.35 0.54
CA MET A 1 -35.83 -17.20 -0.65
C MET A 1 -36.00 -16.45 -1.97
N ALA A 2 -37.14 -15.78 -2.26
CA ALA A 2 -37.35 -15.06 -3.53
C ALA A 2 -36.25 -14.00 -3.85
N LEU A 3 -35.86 -13.18 -2.89
CA LEU A 3 -34.79 -12.17 -3.05
C LEU A 3 -33.42 -12.79 -3.39
N LEU A 4 -33.04 -13.87 -2.71
CA LEU A 4 -31.75 -14.55 -2.97
C LEU A 4 -31.75 -15.19 -4.37
N ASN A 5 -32.86 -15.81 -4.80
CA ASN A 5 -32.98 -16.35 -6.14
C ASN A 5 -32.95 -15.25 -7.22
N PHE A 6 -33.52 -14.07 -6.94
CA PHE A 6 -33.41 -12.90 -7.82
C PHE A 6 -31.96 -12.44 -7.94
N ILE A 7 -31.27 -12.28 -6.82
CA ILE A 7 -29.85 -11.87 -6.75
C ILE A 7 -28.97 -12.85 -7.53
N ASP A 8 -29.19 -14.17 -7.39
CA ASP A 8 -28.40 -15.17 -8.10
C ASP A 8 -28.57 -15.08 -9.63
N LYS A 9 -29.81 -14.85 -10.10
CA LYS A 9 -30.10 -14.70 -11.52
C LYS A 9 -29.67 -13.36 -12.11
N GLN A 10 -29.70 -12.28 -11.30
CA GLN A 10 -29.49 -10.91 -11.74
C GLN A 10 -28.19 -10.28 -11.17
N PHE A 11 -27.18 -11.10 -10.85
CA PHE A 11 -25.93 -10.62 -10.24
C PHE A 11 -25.32 -9.44 -11.00
N ASN A 12 -25.20 -9.56 -12.32
CA ASN A 12 -24.61 -8.51 -13.14
C ASN A 12 -25.43 -7.21 -13.10
N LEU A 13 -26.76 -7.33 -13.05
CA LEU A 13 -27.65 -6.16 -12.91
C LEU A 13 -27.45 -5.48 -11.55
N CYS A 14 -27.39 -6.26 -10.47
CA CYS A 14 -27.15 -5.72 -9.12
C CYS A 14 -25.79 -5.02 -9.01
N VAL A 15 -24.73 -5.61 -9.57
CA VAL A 15 -23.40 -4.96 -9.60
C VAL A 15 -23.43 -3.71 -10.49
N GLY A 16 -24.12 -3.76 -11.63
CA GLY A 16 -24.34 -2.60 -12.48
C GLY A 16 -25.05 -1.46 -11.74
N ALA A 17 -26.08 -1.77 -10.95
CA ALA A 17 -26.77 -0.77 -10.12
C ALA A 17 -25.85 -0.15 -9.07
N LEU A 18 -24.98 -0.95 -8.39
CA LEU A 18 -23.96 -0.43 -7.47
C LEU A 18 -22.97 0.49 -8.19
N PHE A 19 -22.51 0.10 -9.38
CA PHE A 19 -21.59 0.93 -10.18
C PHE A 19 -22.25 2.24 -10.61
N CYS A 20 -23.51 2.21 -11.07
CA CYS A 20 -24.26 3.42 -11.39
C CYS A 20 -24.39 4.35 -10.18
N THR A 21 -24.76 3.80 -9.01
CA THR A 21 -24.88 4.58 -7.77
C THR A 21 -23.56 5.25 -7.41
N VAL A 22 -22.44 4.48 -7.41
CA VAL A 22 -21.10 5.02 -7.12
C VAL A 22 -20.69 6.08 -8.15
N SER A 23 -20.97 5.84 -9.44
CA SER A 23 -20.68 6.82 -10.49
C SER A 23 -21.42 8.13 -10.26
N ILE A 24 -22.71 8.08 -9.94
CA ILE A 24 -23.50 9.28 -9.61
C ILE A 24 -22.87 10.02 -8.42
N LEU A 25 -22.54 9.33 -7.32
CA LEU A 25 -21.93 9.91 -6.13
C LEU A 25 -20.56 10.54 -6.41
N VAL A 26 -19.75 9.90 -7.25
CA VAL A 26 -18.46 10.45 -7.70
C VAL A 26 -18.67 11.71 -8.55
N PHE A 27 -19.62 11.69 -9.49
CA PHE A 27 -19.84 12.82 -10.40
C PHE A 27 -20.40 14.06 -9.69
N ILE A 28 -21.30 13.92 -8.71
CA ILE A 28 -21.82 15.05 -7.93
C ILE A 28 -20.78 15.63 -6.95
N SER A 29 -19.76 14.86 -6.57
CA SER A 29 -18.69 15.35 -5.69
C SER A 29 -17.64 16.13 -6.50
N PRO A 30 -17.17 17.31 -6.03
CA PRO A 30 -16.13 18.06 -6.71
C PRO A 30 -14.79 17.32 -6.71
N ILE A 31 -13.89 17.70 -7.63
CA ILE A 31 -12.49 17.30 -7.56
C ILE A 31 -11.81 18.14 -6.49
N ALA A 32 -11.05 17.48 -5.61
CA ALA A 32 -10.26 18.12 -4.57
C ALA A 32 -8.76 18.07 -4.94
N LEU A 33 -8.11 19.22 -4.83
CA LEU A 33 -6.66 19.30 -4.83
C LEU A 33 -6.17 19.10 -3.38
N GLN A 34 -5.34 18.10 -3.20
CA GLN A 34 -4.66 17.81 -1.94
C GLN A 34 -3.26 18.46 -1.96
N PRO A 35 -2.56 18.62 -0.82
CA PRO A 35 -1.21 19.20 -0.80
C PRO A 35 -0.24 18.54 -1.79
N ASP A 36 -0.35 17.22 -2.00
CA ASP A 36 0.49 16.47 -2.94
C ASP A 36 0.11 16.68 -4.41
N SER A 37 -1.09 17.19 -4.72
CA SER A 37 -1.64 17.21 -6.10
C SER A 37 -0.80 18.02 -7.05
N LEU A 38 -0.27 19.16 -6.61
CA LEU A 38 0.61 20.01 -7.44
C LEU A 38 1.87 19.26 -7.85
N GLY A 39 2.45 18.47 -6.95
CA GLY A 39 3.64 17.69 -7.27
C GLY A 39 3.43 16.66 -8.39
N TYR A 40 2.20 16.20 -8.62
CA TYR A 40 1.89 15.31 -9.74
C TYR A 40 1.57 16.08 -11.03
N ILE A 41 0.96 17.25 -10.92
CA ILE A 41 0.64 18.12 -12.08
C ILE A 41 1.91 18.74 -12.62
N ASP A 42 2.75 19.29 -11.74
CA ASP A 42 3.98 20.01 -12.09
C ASP A 42 5.20 19.08 -12.19
N VAL A 43 4.98 17.77 -12.04
CA VAL A 43 6.03 16.73 -12.19
C VAL A 43 7.23 16.99 -11.27
N TRP A 44 6.98 17.15 -9.96
CA TRP A 44 8.07 17.38 -9.00
C TRP A 44 9.01 16.19 -8.92
N PHE A 45 10.28 16.47 -8.67
CA PHE A 45 11.36 15.48 -8.65
C PHE A 45 11.17 14.35 -7.61
N ASN A 46 10.47 14.61 -6.51
CA ASN A 46 10.18 13.62 -5.47
C ASN A 46 8.92 12.76 -5.76
N ARG A 47 8.52 12.62 -7.02
CA ARG A 47 7.33 11.82 -7.41
C ARG A 47 7.71 10.64 -8.28
N THR A 48 7.17 9.47 -7.95
CA THR A 48 7.31 8.26 -8.78
C THR A 48 6.62 8.42 -10.13
N PRO A 49 7.12 7.78 -11.22
CA PRO A 49 6.83 8.18 -12.61
C PRO A 49 5.39 8.01 -13.09
N VAL A 50 4.70 6.92 -12.67
CA VAL A 50 3.45 6.51 -13.34
C VAL A 50 2.33 7.52 -13.19
N TYR A 51 2.14 8.07 -11.99
CA TYR A 51 1.00 8.97 -11.78
C TYR A 51 1.21 10.36 -12.39
N PRO A 52 2.38 11.02 -12.27
CA PRO A 52 2.65 12.25 -13.02
C PRO A 52 2.51 12.08 -14.54
N LEU A 53 3.04 11.00 -15.12
CA LEU A 53 2.88 10.71 -16.55
C LEU A 53 1.40 10.55 -16.95
N PHE A 54 0.61 9.85 -16.13
CA PHE A 54 -0.83 9.71 -16.37
C PHE A 54 -1.54 11.07 -16.33
N VAL A 55 -1.31 11.87 -15.28
CA VAL A 55 -1.93 13.20 -15.12
C VAL A 55 -1.57 14.10 -16.31
N ASN A 56 -0.29 14.18 -16.66
CA ASN A 56 0.18 15.05 -17.74
C ASN A 56 -0.23 14.57 -19.13
N THR A 57 -0.36 13.26 -19.36
CA THR A 57 -0.94 12.72 -20.60
C THR A 57 -2.41 13.15 -20.73
N VAL A 58 -3.18 13.05 -19.64
CA VAL A 58 -4.59 13.48 -19.64
C VAL A 58 -4.69 15.00 -19.83
N LEU A 59 -3.81 15.78 -19.18
CA LEU A 59 -3.74 17.23 -19.35
C LEU A 59 -3.43 17.60 -20.81
N ALA A 60 -2.47 16.94 -21.43
CA ALA A 60 -2.09 17.20 -22.82
C ALA A 60 -3.20 16.88 -23.83
N ILE A 61 -4.02 15.86 -23.56
CA ILE A 61 -5.12 15.45 -24.46
C ILE A 61 -6.38 16.30 -24.24
N PHE A 62 -6.73 16.62 -22.99
CA PHE A 62 -8.03 17.21 -22.64
C PHE A 62 -7.95 18.70 -22.27
N GLY A 63 -6.75 19.30 -22.18
CA GLY A 63 -6.56 20.72 -21.85
C GLY A 63 -7.30 21.09 -20.56
N ASP A 64 -8.10 22.16 -20.59
CA ASP A 64 -8.84 22.67 -19.44
C ASP A 64 -9.82 21.65 -18.81
N TYR A 65 -10.23 20.64 -19.56
CA TYR A 65 -11.13 19.58 -19.10
C TYR A 65 -10.40 18.42 -18.39
N TYR A 66 -9.07 18.49 -18.23
CA TYR A 66 -8.26 17.38 -17.71
C TYR A 66 -8.72 16.87 -16.35
N LYS A 67 -9.19 17.75 -15.45
CA LYS A 67 -9.68 17.34 -14.13
C LYS A 67 -10.90 16.41 -14.24
N THR A 68 -11.86 16.78 -15.09
CA THR A 68 -13.03 15.93 -15.36
C THR A 68 -12.63 14.61 -16.02
N ALA A 69 -11.73 14.66 -17.01
CA ALA A 69 -11.21 13.49 -17.69
C ALA A 69 -10.48 12.55 -16.72
N LEU A 70 -9.63 13.08 -15.82
CA LEU A 70 -8.98 12.30 -14.76
C LEU A 70 -10.01 11.57 -13.89
N LYS A 71 -11.03 12.30 -13.40
CA LYS A 71 -12.11 11.70 -12.59
C LYS A 71 -12.77 10.53 -13.30
N VAL A 72 -13.13 10.71 -14.57
CA VAL A 72 -13.76 9.65 -15.39
C VAL A 72 -12.84 8.46 -15.54
N LEU A 73 -11.59 8.68 -15.96
CA LEU A 73 -10.63 7.61 -16.21
C LEU A 73 -10.27 6.84 -14.94
N GLN A 74 -10.06 7.54 -13.83
CA GLN A 74 -9.80 6.94 -12.51
C GLN A 74 -10.98 6.09 -12.03
N LEU A 75 -12.21 6.58 -12.21
CA LEU A 75 -13.42 5.83 -11.88
C LEU A 75 -13.56 4.59 -12.75
N LEU A 76 -13.43 4.73 -14.08
CA LEU A 76 -13.57 3.61 -15.02
C LEU A 76 -12.54 2.51 -14.73
N LEU A 77 -11.28 2.88 -14.51
CA LEU A 77 -10.23 1.93 -14.13
C LEU A 77 -10.58 1.20 -12.82
N GLY A 78 -11.11 1.93 -11.85
CA GLY A 78 -11.57 1.39 -10.57
C GLY A 78 -12.71 0.40 -10.72
N LEU A 79 -13.78 0.80 -11.40
CA LEU A 79 -14.94 -0.08 -11.62
C LEU A 79 -14.56 -1.34 -12.39
N ALA A 80 -13.70 -1.21 -13.42
CA ALA A 80 -13.20 -2.35 -14.19
C ALA A 80 -12.38 -3.32 -13.33
N SER A 81 -11.51 -2.80 -12.46
CA SER A 81 -10.70 -3.62 -11.57
C SER A 81 -11.55 -4.34 -10.50
N VAL A 82 -12.53 -3.66 -9.91
CA VAL A 82 -13.48 -4.27 -8.95
C VAL A 82 -14.31 -5.35 -9.66
N TRP A 83 -14.82 -5.08 -10.86
CA TRP A 83 -15.55 -6.07 -11.66
C TRP A 83 -14.70 -7.30 -11.94
N PHE A 84 -13.47 -7.10 -12.42
CA PHE A 84 -12.54 -8.20 -12.69
C PHE A 84 -12.27 -9.01 -11.42
N PHE A 85 -11.93 -8.34 -10.31
CA PHE A 85 -11.61 -8.98 -9.04
C PHE A 85 -12.76 -9.86 -8.53
N ILE A 86 -13.98 -9.29 -8.44
CA ILE A 86 -15.18 -10.00 -7.96
C ILE A 86 -15.54 -11.16 -8.87
N THR A 87 -15.49 -10.99 -10.20
CA THR A 87 -15.83 -12.06 -11.13
C THR A 87 -14.84 -13.22 -11.06
N GLN A 88 -13.53 -12.94 -10.85
CA GLN A 88 -12.55 -13.99 -10.63
C GLN A 88 -12.74 -14.71 -9.29
N LEU A 89 -12.99 -13.99 -8.21
CA LEU A 89 -13.30 -14.61 -6.92
C LEU A 89 -14.54 -15.53 -7.03
N ARG A 90 -15.63 -15.05 -7.66
CA ARG A 90 -16.86 -15.82 -7.84
C ARG A 90 -16.66 -17.11 -8.64
N LYS A 91 -15.75 -17.10 -9.63
CA LYS A 91 -15.44 -18.30 -10.43
C LYS A 91 -14.66 -19.36 -9.64
N HIS A 92 -13.90 -18.96 -8.60
CA HIS A 92 -12.94 -19.85 -7.96
C HIS A 92 -13.20 -20.16 -6.48
N ILE A 93 -14.07 -19.37 -5.84
CA ILE A 93 -14.45 -19.54 -4.43
C ILE A 93 -15.97 -19.69 -4.37
N SER A 94 -16.45 -20.76 -3.77
CA SER A 94 -17.90 -21.01 -3.66
C SER A 94 -18.46 -20.25 -2.45
N LEU A 95 -19.03 -19.07 -2.70
CA LEU A 95 -19.85 -18.30 -1.77
C LEU A 95 -21.22 -18.05 -2.39
N GLN A 96 -22.24 -17.84 -1.56
CA GLN A 96 -23.53 -17.35 -2.04
C GLN A 96 -23.37 -15.97 -2.69
N THR A 97 -24.12 -15.71 -3.74
CA THR A 97 -24.03 -14.47 -4.54
C THR A 97 -24.21 -13.21 -3.71
N PHE A 98 -25.04 -13.27 -2.66
CA PHE A 98 -25.24 -12.18 -1.73
C PHE A 98 -23.94 -11.69 -1.08
N TRP A 99 -23.03 -12.59 -0.68
CA TRP A 99 -21.74 -12.21 -0.11
C TRP A 99 -20.85 -11.48 -1.12
N TYR A 100 -20.93 -11.84 -2.40
CA TYR A 100 -20.21 -11.14 -3.45
C TYR A 100 -20.74 -9.74 -3.70
N LEU A 101 -22.06 -9.50 -3.56
CA LEU A 101 -22.64 -8.16 -3.67
C LEU A 101 -22.19 -7.28 -2.49
N LEU A 102 -22.22 -7.80 -1.28
CA LEU A 102 -21.70 -7.08 -0.11
C LEU A 102 -20.22 -6.75 -0.27
N LEU A 103 -19.40 -7.71 -0.72
CA LEU A 103 -17.98 -7.49 -0.97
C LEU A 103 -17.77 -6.44 -2.06
N THR A 104 -18.58 -6.44 -3.12
CA THR A 104 -18.52 -5.41 -4.16
C THR A 104 -18.79 -4.02 -3.58
N GLY A 105 -19.82 -3.89 -2.73
CA GLY A 105 -20.10 -2.63 -2.02
C GLY A 105 -18.91 -2.16 -1.18
N ILE A 106 -18.28 -3.06 -0.42
CA ILE A 106 -17.10 -2.75 0.42
C ILE A 106 -15.92 -2.30 -0.45
N LEU A 107 -15.64 -2.98 -1.57
CA LEU A 107 -14.57 -2.60 -2.49
C LEU A 107 -14.80 -1.24 -3.17
N LEU A 108 -16.04 -0.77 -3.20
CA LEU A 108 -16.40 0.53 -3.76
C LEU A 108 -16.37 1.68 -2.71
N ILE A 109 -16.30 1.38 -1.41
CA ILE A 109 -16.26 2.39 -0.34
C ILE A 109 -15.16 3.45 -0.57
N PRO A 110 -13.91 3.11 -0.99
CA PRO A 110 -12.87 4.10 -1.21
C PRO A 110 -13.21 5.18 -2.25
N TYR A 111 -14.17 4.93 -3.15
CA TYR A 111 -14.60 5.90 -4.16
C TYR A 111 -15.61 6.93 -3.63
N VAL A 112 -16.38 6.60 -2.60
CA VAL A 112 -17.51 7.43 -2.14
C VAL A 112 -17.35 7.95 -0.72
N TYR A 113 -16.55 7.30 0.10
CA TYR A 113 -16.39 7.64 1.51
C TYR A 113 -14.91 7.82 1.89
N ASN A 114 -14.61 8.70 2.84
CA ASN A 114 -13.29 9.08 3.37
C ASN A 114 -12.28 9.48 2.28
N HIS A 115 -11.81 8.52 1.48
CA HIS A 115 -10.73 8.76 0.53
C HIS A 115 -11.19 9.43 -0.77
N LYS A 116 -12.42 9.13 -1.25
CA LYS A 116 -12.97 9.64 -2.52
C LYS A 116 -11.93 9.62 -3.65
N ILE A 117 -11.27 8.45 -3.81
CA ILE A 117 -10.02 8.32 -4.58
C ILE A 117 -10.15 8.76 -6.03
N ALA A 118 -11.34 8.64 -6.66
CA ALA A 118 -11.55 9.14 -8.02
C ALA A 118 -11.70 10.67 -8.09
N ASN A 119 -11.99 11.34 -6.97
CA ASN A 119 -12.16 12.79 -6.89
C ASN A 119 -10.90 13.52 -6.44
N ASN A 120 -9.84 12.81 -6.11
CA ASN A 120 -8.56 13.38 -5.70
C ASN A 120 -7.51 13.18 -6.80
N ILE A 121 -6.64 14.17 -7.00
CA ILE A 121 -5.45 14.02 -7.86
C ILE A 121 -4.32 13.47 -6.99
N LEU A 122 -4.40 12.16 -6.71
CA LEU A 122 -3.47 11.41 -5.87
C LEU A 122 -3.21 10.01 -6.44
N THR A 123 -2.06 9.45 -6.12
CA THR A 123 -1.64 8.11 -6.59
C THR A 123 -2.62 7.00 -6.22
N GLU A 124 -3.39 7.15 -5.13
CA GLU A 124 -4.39 6.19 -4.66
C GLU A 124 -5.42 5.84 -5.73
N ALA A 125 -5.75 6.80 -6.59
CA ALA A 125 -6.73 6.64 -7.68
C ALA A 125 -6.35 5.54 -8.69
N ILE A 126 -5.04 5.37 -8.95
CA ILE A 126 -4.51 4.31 -9.84
C ILE A 126 -3.97 3.14 -9.02
N ALA A 127 -3.34 3.41 -7.88
CA ALA A 127 -2.73 2.37 -7.07
C ALA A 127 -3.76 1.36 -6.55
N TYR A 128 -4.97 1.79 -6.17
CA TYR A 128 -6.01 0.88 -5.68
C TYR A 128 -6.51 -0.09 -6.76
N PRO A 129 -6.88 0.34 -7.99
CA PRO A 129 -7.17 -0.56 -9.09
C PRO A 129 -6.02 -1.54 -9.41
N LEU A 130 -4.79 -1.05 -9.50
CA LEU A 130 -3.61 -1.87 -9.76
C LEU A 130 -3.35 -2.89 -8.64
N TYR A 131 -3.55 -2.50 -7.38
CA TYR A 131 -3.49 -3.40 -6.24
C TYR A 131 -4.51 -4.53 -6.35
N LEU A 132 -5.77 -4.24 -6.70
CA LEU A 132 -6.80 -5.27 -6.88
C LEU A 132 -6.46 -6.21 -8.04
N LEU A 133 -5.98 -5.71 -9.18
CA LEU A 133 -5.56 -6.52 -10.32
C LEU A 133 -4.34 -7.39 -9.96
N THR A 134 -3.33 -6.84 -9.30
CA THR A 134 -2.16 -7.57 -8.81
C THR A 134 -2.59 -8.71 -7.88
N THR A 135 -3.41 -8.38 -6.87
CA THR A 135 -3.98 -9.34 -5.91
C THR A 135 -4.77 -10.45 -6.60
N ALA A 136 -5.65 -10.08 -7.55
CA ALA A 136 -6.43 -11.05 -8.31
C ALA A 136 -5.55 -12.03 -9.08
N HIS A 137 -4.53 -11.54 -9.77
CA HIS A 137 -3.67 -12.37 -10.60
C HIS A 137 -2.73 -13.26 -9.78
N PHE A 138 -2.23 -12.80 -8.62
CA PHE A 138 -1.51 -13.68 -7.68
C PHE A 138 -2.44 -14.78 -7.13
N LEU A 139 -3.67 -14.44 -6.75
CA LEU A 139 -4.67 -15.45 -6.34
C LEU A 139 -4.96 -16.45 -7.45
N LEU A 140 -5.18 -15.99 -8.68
CA LEU A 140 -5.41 -16.86 -9.84
C LEU A 140 -4.23 -17.77 -10.12
N PHE A 141 -3.00 -17.29 -9.96
CA PHE A 141 -1.81 -18.13 -10.05
C PHE A 141 -1.79 -19.17 -8.93
N PHE A 142 -2.10 -18.76 -7.70
CA PHE A 142 -2.14 -19.69 -6.56
C PHE A 142 -3.26 -20.73 -6.65
N PHE A 143 -4.38 -20.40 -7.34
CA PHE A 143 -5.51 -21.34 -7.54
C PHE A 143 -5.30 -22.31 -8.69
N LYS A 144 -4.85 -21.79 -9.83
CA LYS A 144 -4.81 -22.52 -11.12
C LYS A 144 -3.41 -23.03 -11.49
N GLU A 145 -2.37 -22.52 -10.86
CA GLU A 145 -0.98 -22.85 -11.12
C GLU A 145 -0.51 -22.53 -12.58
N HIS A 146 -1.28 -21.65 -13.29
CA HIS A 146 -0.98 -21.24 -14.65
C HIS A 146 -0.06 -20.00 -14.64
N THR A 147 1.13 -20.13 -15.23
CA THR A 147 2.16 -19.07 -15.29
C THR A 147 1.69 -17.79 -15.95
N LYS A 148 0.74 -17.85 -16.89
CA LYS A 148 0.12 -16.67 -17.51
C LYS A 148 -0.46 -15.70 -16.47
N ASN A 149 -1.06 -16.22 -15.39
CA ASN A 149 -1.59 -15.38 -14.33
C ASN A 149 -0.44 -14.70 -13.54
N LEU A 150 0.66 -15.42 -13.33
CA LEU A 150 1.85 -14.83 -12.70
C LEU A 150 2.43 -13.72 -13.56
N SER A 151 2.53 -13.92 -14.90
CA SER A 151 2.99 -12.86 -15.81
C SER A 151 2.14 -11.59 -15.70
N TYR A 152 0.82 -11.72 -15.69
CA TYR A 152 -0.06 -10.56 -15.47
C TYR A 152 0.11 -9.93 -14.08
N ALA A 153 0.26 -10.75 -13.03
CA ALA A 153 0.55 -10.23 -11.68
C ALA A 153 1.82 -9.39 -11.67
N LEU A 154 2.88 -9.84 -12.36
CA LEU A 154 4.16 -9.13 -12.43
C LEU A 154 4.06 -7.83 -13.24
N ILE A 155 3.29 -7.81 -14.33
CA ILE A 155 3.05 -6.58 -15.11
C ILE A 155 2.30 -5.54 -14.24
N PHE A 156 1.20 -5.92 -13.59
CA PHE A 156 0.46 -5.00 -12.73
C PHE A 156 1.28 -4.58 -11.51
N LEU A 157 2.07 -5.48 -10.93
CA LEU A 157 2.97 -5.17 -9.83
C LEU A 157 4.06 -4.17 -10.23
N PHE A 158 4.65 -4.33 -11.42
CA PHE A 158 5.65 -3.39 -11.96
C PHE A 158 5.08 -1.98 -12.03
N ILE A 159 3.90 -1.81 -12.64
CA ILE A 159 3.23 -0.51 -12.75
C ILE A 159 2.84 0.02 -11.36
N LEU A 160 2.37 -0.85 -10.47
CA LEU A 160 2.00 -0.51 -9.10
C LEU A 160 3.21 0.00 -8.29
N LEU A 161 4.37 -0.63 -8.42
CA LEU A 161 5.61 -0.23 -7.75
C LEU A 161 6.14 1.12 -8.28
N LEU A 162 5.99 1.39 -9.57
CA LEU A 162 6.29 2.69 -10.18
C LEU A 162 5.23 3.76 -9.85
N THR A 163 4.10 3.37 -9.25
CA THR A 163 3.10 4.28 -8.70
C THR A 163 3.35 4.52 -7.20
N ARG A 164 3.65 3.46 -6.44
CA ARG A 164 3.89 3.50 -4.98
C ARG A 164 4.81 2.36 -4.55
N LYS A 165 5.99 2.68 -4.06
CA LYS A 165 7.01 1.69 -3.63
C LYS A 165 6.56 0.85 -2.42
N GLN A 166 5.55 1.28 -1.66
CA GLN A 166 5.02 0.53 -0.50
C GLN A 166 4.59 -0.91 -0.82
N PHE A 167 4.23 -1.19 -2.07
CA PHE A 167 3.77 -2.52 -2.50
C PHE A 167 4.90 -3.54 -2.76
N LEU A 168 6.15 -3.19 -2.42
CA LEU A 168 7.32 -4.07 -2.60
C LEU A 168 7.17 -5.42 -1.87
N TYR A 169 6.36 -5.49 -0.83
CA TYR A 169 6.06 -6.73 -0.10
C TYR A 169 5.41 -7.82 -0.97
N PHE A 170 4.83 -7.49 -2.12
CA PHE A 170 4.33 -8.52 -3.05
C PHE A 170 5.46 -9.37 -3.65
N VAL A 171 6.69 -8.87 -3.71
CA VAL A 171 7.84 -9.63 -4.23
C VAL A 171 8.14 -10.85 -3.36
N PRO A 172 8.43 -10.75 -2.06
CA PRO A 172 8.65 -11.91 -1.22
C PRO A 172 7.42 -12.83 -1.12
N ILE A 173 6.19 -12.27 -1.09
CA ILE A 173 4.96 -13.09 -1.11
C ILE A 173 4.87 -13.88 -2.42
N GLY A 174 5.13 -13.23 -3.56
CA GLY A 174 5.14 -13.88 -4.88
C GLY A 174 6.19 -14.98 -4.97
N LEU A 175 7.39 -14.79 -4.41
CA LEU A 175 8.44 -15.81 -4.31
C LEU A 175 7.95 -17.03 -3.53
N VAL A 176 7.36 -16.82 -2.34
CA VAL A 176 6.84 -17.91 -1.51
C VAL A 176 5.77 -18.72 -2.26
N ILE A 177 4.81 -18.04 -2.91
CA ILE A 177 3.76 -18.70 -3.70
C ILE A 177 4.36 -19.45 -4.89
N LEU A 178 5.31 -18.84 -5.61
CA LEU A 178 5.97 -19.45 -6.76
C LEU A 178 6.74 -20.72 -6.34
N PHE A 179 7.48 -20.68 -5.24
CA PHE A 179 8.16 -21.86 -4.68
C PHE A 179 7.16 -22.94 -4.26
N TRP A 180 6.10 -22.57 -3.54
CA TRP A 180 5.04 -23.48 -3.11
C TRP A 180 4.40 -24.19 -4.30
N VAL A 181 3.94 -23.44 -5.30
CA VAL A 181 3.30 -23.97 -6.53
C VAL A 181 4.29 -24.87 -7.29
N SER A 182 5.53 -24.40 -7.50
CA SER A 182 6.55 -25.13 -8.25
C SER A 182 6.94 -26.45 -7.58
N TYR A 183 7.03 -26.45 -6.24
CA TYR A 183 7.31 -27.66 -5.46
C TYR A 183 6.17 -28.67 -5.58
N LYS A 184 4.92 -28.21 -5.36
CA LYS A 184 3.75 -29.09 -5.36
C LYS A 184 3.45 -29.69 -6.73
N SER A 185 3.56 -28.88 -7.79
CA SER A 185 3.28 -29.29 -9.18
C SER A 185 4.50 -29.85 -9.91
N LYS A 186 5.67 -29.94 -9.25
CA LYS A 186 6.96 -30.37 -9.83
C LYS A 186 7.33 -29.56 -11.09
N THR A 187 7.02 -28.27 -11.12
CA THR A 187 7.18 -27.40 -12.30
C THR A 187 8.34 -26.40 -12.18
N PHE A 188 9.32 -26.66 -11.31
CA PHE A 188 10.42 -25.73 -11.04
C PHE A 188 11.12 -25.23 -12.31
N LYS A 189 11.54 -26.15 -13.19
CA LYS A 189 12.25 -25.79 -14.43
C LYS A 189 11.43 -24.83 -15.30
N ARG A 190 10.12 -25.07 -15.42
CA ARG A 190 9.20 -24.22 -16.21
C ARG A 190 9.03 -22.84 -15.60
N ASN A 191 9.15 -22.70 -14.30
CA ASN A 191 8.88 -21.48 -13.57
C ASN A 191 10.15 -20.63 -13.31
N ILE A 192 11.36 -21.12 -13.69
CA ILE A 192 12.63 -20.36 -13.54
C ILE A 192 12.56 -18.96 -14.16
N PRO A 193 12.03 -18.75 -15.38
CA PRO A 193 11.97 -17.39 -15.94
C PRO A 193 11.16 -16.41 -15.08
N HIS A 194 10.05 -16.87 -14.50
CA HIS A 194 9.22 -16.04 -13.61
C HIS A 194 9.91 -15.78 -12.26
N LEU A 195 10.69 -16.74 -11.76
CA LEU A 195 11.53 -16.57 -10.58
C LEU A 195 12.58 -15.47 -10.81
N ILE A 196 13.28 -15.53 -11.95
CA ILE A 196 14.27 -14.51 -12.32
C ILE A 196 13.62 -13.14 -12.43
N VAL A 197 12.49 -13.04 -13.15
CA VAL A 197 11.77 -11.76 -13.29
C VAL A 197 11.34 -11.22 -11.93
N LEU A 198 10.81 -12.07 -11.04
CA LEU A 198 10.34 -11.65 -9.72
C LEU A 198 11.49 -11.16 -8.82
N VAL A 199 12.65 -11.86 -8.86
CA VAL A 199 13.86 -11.46 -8.12
C VAL A 199 14.44 -10.14 -8.66
N LEU A 200 14.45 -9.98 -9.99
CA LEU A 200 14.99 -8.78 -10.64
C LEU A 200 14.00 -7.60 -10.63
N LEU A 201 12.73 -7.83 -10.31
CA LEU A 201 11.70 -6.80 -10.40
C LEU A 201 12.03 -5.52 -9.62
N PRO A 202 12.52 -5.57 -8.37
CA PRO A 202 12.91 -4.35 -7.64
C PRO A 202 14.02 -3.57 -8.35
N PHE A 203 14.98 -4.28 -8.94
CA PHE A 203 16.06 -3.66 -9.70
C PHE A 203 15.53 -3.00 -10.99
N VAL A 204 14.67 -3.68 -11.73
CA VAL A 204 14.05 -3.13 -12.95
C VAL A 204 13.19 -1.92 -12.64
N VAL A 205 12.44 -1.94 -11.52
CA VAL A 205 11.68 -0.78 -11.04
C VAL A 205 12.61 0.39 -10.71
N SER A 206 13.71 0.15 -9.98
CA SER A 206 14.72 1.16 -9.65
C SER A 206 15.36 1.75 -10.90
N LEU A 207 15.75 0.90 -11.85
CA LEU A 207 16.33 1.35 -13.12
C LEU A 207 15.35 2.19 -13.94
N THR A 208 14.07 1.80 -13.99
CA THR A 208 13.03 2.53 -14.70
C THR A 208 12.76 3.89 -14.05
N ASP A 209 12.70 3.94 -12.71
CA ASP A 209 12.53 5.16 -11.93
C ASP A 209 13.71 6.13 -12.18
N SER A 210 14.96 5.62 -12.09
CA SER A 210 16.15 6.44 -12.37
C SER A 210 16.24 6.91 -13.83
N THR A 211 15.82 6.09 -14.77
CA THR A 211 15.78 6.47 -16.19
C THR A 211 14.76 7.57 -16.43
N TYR A 212 13.58 7.46 -15.81
CA TYR A 212 12.57 8.53 -15.86
C TYR A 212 13.12 9.85 -15.34
N HIS A 213 13.74 9.86 -14.16
CA HIS A 213 14.32 11.08 -13.59
C HIS A 213 15.47 11.62 -14.45
N LYS A 214 16.26 10.75 -15.10
CA LYS A 214 17.26 11.20 -16.06
C LYS A 214 16.68 11.94 -17.26
N ILE A 215 15.56 11.44 -17.79
CA ILE A 215 14.91 12.03 -18.97
C ILE A 215 14.20 13.34 -18.60
N VAL A 216 13.50 13.37 -17.46
CA VAL A 216 12.63 14.49 -17.07
C VAL A 216 13.37 15.59 -16.34
N HIS A 217 14.28 15.21 -15.43
CA HIS A 217 14.96 16.13 -14.51
C HIS A 217 16.47 16.21 -14.74
N GLY A 218 17.05 15.40 -15.63
CA GLY A 218 18.49 15.41 -15.91
C GLY A 218 19.35 14.56 -14.96
N HIS A 219 18.80 13.97 -13.89
CA HIS A 219 19.50 13.23 -12.85
C HIS A 219 19.18 11.73 -12.91
N PHE A 220 20.22 10.86 -12.98
CA PHE A 220 20.05 9.41 -12.95
C PHE A 220 20.02 8.91 -11.51
N THR A 221 18.88 9.08 -10.84
CA THR A 221 18.66 8.68 -9.45
C THR A 221 17.22 8.19 -9.26
N ASN A 222 16.99 7.38 -8.23
CA ASN A 222 15.63 7.03 -7.83
C ASN A 222 14.91 8.23 -7.23
N THR A 223 13.57 8.18 -7.23
CA THR A 223 12.75 9.17 -6.52
C THR A 223 13.32 9.41 -5.11
N PRO A 224 13.90 10.61 -4.83
CA PRO A 224 14.50 10.92 -3.55
C PRO A 224 13.40 11.21 -2.51
N TRP A 225 13.40 10.54 -1.42
CA TRP A 225 12.53 10.77 -0.24
C TRP A 225 12.66 9.65 0.79
N THR A 226 13.38 8.58 0.46
CA THR A 226 13.50 7.37 1.30
C THR A 226 14.24 7.67 2.60
N GLY A 227 15.33 8.41 2.52
CA GLY A 227 16.15 8.76 3.69
C GLY A 227 15.38 9.60 4.70
N ILE A 228 14.63 10.61 4.23
CA ILE A 228 13.78 11.44 5.08
C ILE A 228 12.77 10.59 5.86
N HIS A 229 12.11 9.66 5.18
CA HIS A 229 11.13 8.78 5.81
C HIS A 229 11.76 7.79 6.80
N LEU A 230 12.97 7.28 6.54
CA LEU A 230 13.69 6.41 7.48
C LEU A 230 14.24 7.17 8.69
N LEU A 231 14.70 8.40 8.48
CA LEU A 231 15.27 9.21 9.55
C LEU A 231 14.20 9.74 10.50
N ALA A 232 12.99 10.06 10.01
CA ALA A 232 11.93 10.66 10.83
C ALA A 232 11.54 9.83 12.07
N PRO A 233 11.23 8.50 11.98
CA PRO A 233 10.96 7.69 13.16
C PRO A 233 12.19 7.49 14.06
N ALA A 234 13.40 7.52 13.50
CA ALA A 234 14.64 7.45 14.29
C ALA A 234 14.87 8.72 15.09
N MET A 235 14.67 9.91 14.49
CA MET A 235 14.75 11.20 15.18
C MET A 235 13.64 11.38 16.24
N TYR A 236 12.46 10.78 16.02
CA TYR A 236 11.37 10.83 17.01
C TYR A 236 11.77 10.20 18.36
N VAL A 237 12.60 9.15 18.33
CA VAL A 237 13.04 8.41 19.53
C VAL A 237 14.47 8.74 19.98
N ALA A 238 15.15 9.64 19.25
CA ALA A 238 16.54 10.01 19.52
C ALA A 238 16.68 10.86 20.78
N ASP A 239 17.87 10.75 21.41
CA ASP A 239 18.32 11.63 22.47
C ASP A 239 19.38 12.60 21.94
N LYS A 240 19.66 13.68 22.67
CA LYS A 240 20.63 14.71 22.27
C LYS A 240 22.04 14.15 22.13
N GLU A 241 22.37 13.20 22.97
CA GLU A 241 23.69 12.54 23.04
C GLU A 241 23.98 11.67 21.83
N ASP A 242 22.94 11.26 21.07
CA ASP A 242 23.08 10.41 19.88
C ASP A 242 23.88 11.10 18.76
N VAL A 243 24.09 12.40 18.83
CA VAL A 243 25.03 13.13 17.94
C VAL A 243 26.42 12.50 17.90
N ALA A 244 26.83 11.85 18.98
CA ALA A 244 28.15 11.25 19.13
C ALA A 244 28.36 10.01 18.20
N ILE A 245 27.31 9.42 17.69
CA ILE A 245 27.40 8.26 16.76
C ILE A 245 27.96 8.66 15.39
N TYR A 246 27.79 9.93 15.01
CA TYR A 246 28.26 10.44 13.73
C TYR A 246 29.71 10.85 13.78
N THR A 247 30.45 10.51 12.73
CA THR A 247 31.88 10.90 12.61
C THR A 247 32.07 12.19 11.80
N SER A 248 31.17 12.46 10.86
CA SER A 248 31.17 13.64 10.00
C SER A 248 30.65 14.86 10.76
N GLU A 249 31.38 15.97 10.72
CA GLU A 249 30.91 17.26 11.28
C GLU A 249 29.65 17.76 10.54
N GLU A 250 29.51 17.42 9.28
CA GLU A 250 28.33 17.73 8.50
C GLU A 250 27.08 17.01 9.05
N GLU A 251 27.19 15.72 9.33
CA GLU A 251 26.10 14.93 9.91
C GLU A 251 25.77 15.36 11.33
N LYS A 252 26.78 15.64 12.16
CA LYS A 252 26.60 16.19 13.51
C LYS A 252 25.85 17.52 13.50
N ALA A 253 26.25 18.43 12.63
CA ALA A 253 25.62 19.74 12.51
C ALA A 253 24.16 19.60 11.99
N TYR A 254 23.91 18.66 11.08
CA TYR A 254 22.57 18.41 10.58
C TYR A 254 21.68 17.74 11.64
N PHE A 255 22.20 16.74 12.36
CA PHE A 255 21.51 16.12 13.49
C PHE A 255 21.12 17.16 14.54
N ASN A 256 22.07 18.01 14.99
CA ASN A 256 21.81 19.02 16.00
C ASN A 256 20.72 20.01 15.55
N ALA A 257 20.75 20.46 14.29
CA ALA A 257 19.74 21.37 13.78
C ALA A 257 18.34 20.73 13.78
N ILE A 258 18.24 19.48 13.33
CA ILE A 258 16.96 18.72 13.34
C ILE A 258 16.50 18.48 14.77
N TYR A 259 17.42 18.01 15.65
CA TYR A 259 17.09 17.67 17.04
C TYR A 259 16.58 18.89 17.82
N THR A 260 17.26 20.03 17.68
CA THR A 260 16.86 21.29 18.34
C THR A 260 15.44 21.70 17.92
N GLU A 261 15.15 21.70 16.62
CA GLU A 261 13.83 22.05 16.10
C GLU A 261 12.72 21.08 16.60
N ILE A 262 13.03 19.77 16.65
CA ILE A 262 12.13 18.75 17.17
C ILE A 262 11.88 18.94 18.68
N GLU A 263 12.93 19.23 19.46
CA GLU A 263 12.86 19.44 20.91
C GLU A 263 12.08 20.71 21.25
N GLU A 264 12.40 21.85 20.61
CA GLU A 264 11.72 23.14 20.83
C GLU A 264 10.22 23.09 20.50
N ASN A 265 9.82 22.26 19.53
CA ASN A 265 8.43 22.09 19.15
C ASN A 265 7.72 20.91 19.84
N ASN A 266 8.38 20.20 20.75
CA ASN A 266 7.84 19.04 21.48
C ASN A 266 7.36 17.90 20.52
N PHE A 267 8.13 17.59 19.46
CA PHE A 267 7.75 16.56 18.48
C PHE A 267 8.33 15.17 18.76
N ASN A 268 9.17 15.00 19.80
CA ASN A 268 9.86 13.75 20.14
C ASN A 268 9.08 12.88 21.14
N GLU A 269 9.56 11.63 21.33
CA GLU A 269 8.98 10.69 22.29
C GLU A 269 9.09 11.20 23.75
N ALA A 270 10.19 11.89 24.09
CA ALA A 270 10.41 12.42 25.43
C ALA A 270 9.34 13.45 25.80
N ALA A 271 8.95 14.33 24.88
CA ALA A 271 7.86 15.28 25.08
C ALA A 271 6.52 14.56 25.29
N ALA A 272 6.20 13.55 24.46
CA ALA A 272 4.98 12.77 24.63
C ALA A 272 4.89 12.13 26.04
N ILE A 273 5.99 11.56 26.51
CA ILE A 273 6.06 10.93 27.84
C ILE A 273 5.92 11.97 28.96
N SER A 274 6.62 13.11 28.87
CA SER A 274 6.58 14.18 29.87
C SER A 274 5.21 14.82 30.03
N GLU A 275 4.46 14.91 28.91
CA GLU A 275 3.09 15.46 28.87
C GLU A 275 2.00 14.40 29.16
N GLY A 276 2.39 13.14 29.41
CA GLY A 276 1.45 12.03 29.64
C GLY A 276 0.59 11.67 28.44
N GLN A 277 1.05 11.99 27.23
CA GLN A 277 0.36 11.67 25.99
C GLN A 277 0.61 10.22 25.55
N ASP A 278 -0.32 9.65 24.79
CA ASP A 278 -0.08 8.36 24.14
C ASP A 278 0.99 8.51 23.05
N VAL A 279 2.11 7.82 23.21
CA VAL A 279 3.29 7.89 22.36
C VAL A 279 2.94 7.67 20.88
N ILE A 280 2.08 6.70 20.57
CA ILE A 280 1.76 6.42 19.15
C ILE A 280 0.87 7.50 18.54
N SER A 281 -0.11 8.00 19.27
CA SER A 281 -0.96 9.10 18.80
C SER A 281 -0.16 10.36 18.59
N HIS A 282 0.77 10.66 19.49
CA HIS A 282 1.70 11.78 19.35
C HIS A 282 2.63 11.62 18.14
N TYR A 283 3.21 10.44 17.92
CA TYR A 283 4.03 10.14 16.73
C TYR A 283 3.24 10.33 15.44
N ILE A 284 2.03 9.77 15.36
CA ILE A 284 1.17 9.88 14.17
C ILE A 284 0.87 11.35 13.84
N ALA A 285 0.59 12.17 14.85
CA ALA A 285 0.29 13.59 14.68
C ALA A 285 1.51 14.42 14.25
N ASN A 286 2.71 14.01 14.65
CA ASN A 286 3.94 14.80 14.43
C ASN A 286 4.85 14.25 13.32
N PHE A 287 4.64 13.04 12.81
CA PHE A 287 5.50 12.46 11.76
C PHE A 287 5.70 13.40 10.56
N ALA A 288 4.63 13.97 10.01
CA ALA A 288 4.72 14.87 8.87
C ALA A 288 5.43 16.19 9.21
N LYS A 289 5.30 16.67 10.44
CA LYS A 289 6.03 17.86 10.92
C LYS A 289 7.53 17.56 11.02
N ILE A 290 7.90 16.38 11.53
CA ILE A 290 9.30 15.94 11.60
C ILE A 290 9.87 15.75 10.19
N ALA A 291 9.21 14.93 9.35
CA ALA A 291 9.72 14.57 8.02
C ALA A 291 9.71 15.77 7.06
N ASN A 292 8.52 16.35 6.84
CA ASN A 292 8.31 17.37 5.81
C ASN A 292 8.49 18.78 6.34
N GLY A 293 8.27 19.01 7.65
CA GLY A 293 8.36 20.33 8.29
C GLY A 293 9.70 20.63 8.92
N THR A 294 10.51 19.62 9.24
CA THR A 294 11.81 19.80 9.93
C THR A 294 12.97 19.24 9.11
N ILE A 295 13.02 17.90 8.91
CA ILE A 295 14.17 17.26 8.24
C ILE A 295 14.39 17.81 6.84
N TYR A 296 13.34 17.82 6.01
CA TYR A 296 13.44 18.29 4.63
C TYR A 296 13.81 19.78 4.51
N PRO A 297 13.12 20.72 5.16
CA PRO A 297 13.44 22.14 5.04
C PRO A 297 14.85 22.50 5.54
N ILE A 298 15.29 21.96 6.68
CA ILE A 298 16.64 22.21 7.21
C ILE A 298 17.69 21.69 6.23
N GLY A 299 17.49 20.48 5.67
CA GLY A 299 18.40 19.93 4.66
C GLY A 299 18.40 20.76 3.37
N LYS A 300 17.21 21.14 2.89
CA LYS A 300 17.06 21.97 1.70
C LYS A 300 17.78 23.30 1.86
N GLU A 301 17.53 24.06 2.93
CA GLU A 301 18.21 25.33 3.22
C GLU A 301 19.74 25.19 3.30
N ARG A 302 20.20 24.07 3.86
CA ARG A 302 21.62 23.80 3.97
C ARG A 302 22.31 23.62 2.63
N TYR A 303 21.71 22.84 1.74
CA TYR A 303 22.35 22.43 0.48
C TYR A 303 22.04 23.35 -0.70
N GLU A 304 20.92 24.04 -0.74
CA GLU A 304 20.60 25.00 -1.82
C GLU A 304 21.50 26.24 -1.86
N LYS A 305 22.31 26.45 -0.82
CA LYS A 305 23.34 27.52 -0.84
C LYS A 305 24.43 27.29 -1.90
N GLU A 306 24.65 26.02 -2.25
CA GLU A 306 25.76 25.60 -3.12
C GLU A 306 25.26 24.74 -4.32
N LEU A 307 24.05 24.20 -4.26
CA LEU A 307 23.52 23.25 -5.21
C LEU A 307 22.21 23.75 -5.83
N SER A 308 21.84 23.20 -6.99
CA SER A 308 20.50 23.37 -7.54
C SER A 308 19.43 22.73 -6.63
N GLU A 309 18.16 23.07 -6.80
CA GLU A 309 17.06 22.52 -6.00
C GLU A 309 17.00 20.99 -6.08
N ASP A 310 17.15 20.42 -7.27
CA ASP A 310 17.13 18.98 -7.47
C ASP A 310 18.37 18.29 -6.88
N ASP A 311 19.57 18.87 -7.05
CA ASP A 311 20.80 18.34 -6.44
C ASP A 311 20.76 18.43 -4.92
N ALA A 312 20.21 19.51 -4.37
CA ALA A 312 20.00 19.66 -2.93
C ALA A 312 19.08 18.58 -2.37
N LEU A 313 17.99 18.28 -3.06
CA LEU A 313 17.05 17.21 -2.66
C LEU A 313 17.71 15.82 -2.71
N ILE A 314 18.51 15.55 -3.75
CA ILE A 314 19.30 14.30 -3.83
C ILE A 314 20.23 14.21 -2.62
N LYS A 315 20.97 15.30 -2.34
CA LYS A 315 21.92 15.35 -1.21
C LYS A 315 21.22 15.17 0.14
N VAL A 316 20.04 15.77 0.33
CA VAL A 316 19.20 15.55 1.53
C VAL A 316 18.86 14.08 1.68
N ASP A 317 18.37 13.42 0.63
CA ASP A 317 17.98 12.00 0.69
C ASP A 317 19.17 11.07 0.97
N GLU A 318 20.32 11.34 0.33
CA GLU A 318 21.56 10.60 0.57
C GLU A 318 22.05 10.76 2.03
N THR A 319 22.13 11.99 2.51
CA THR A 319 22.61 12.28 3.87
C THR A 319 21.66 11.71 4.92
N THR A 320 20.35 11.90 4.75
CA THR A 320 19.35 11.34 5.68
C THR A 320 19.33 9.81 5.66
N THR A 321 19.58 9.17 4.51
CA THR A 321 19.74 7.70 4.41
C THR A 321 20.99 7.23 5.18
N ALA A 322 22.10 7.91 5.01
CA ALA A 322 23.33 7.59 5.72
C ALA A 322 23.19 7.76 7.24
N MET A 323 22.48 8.78 7.70
CA MET A 323 22.23 9.06 9.11
C MET A 323 21.21 8.10 9.75
N ALA A 324 20.18 7.68 9.02
CA ALA A 324 19.07 6.89 9.58
C ALA A 324 19.52 5.53 10.12
N ILE A 325 20.35 4.80 9.37
CA ILE A 325 20.74 3.42 9.73
C ILE A 325 21.59 3.37 11.02
N PRO A 326 22.63 4.18 11.20
CA PRO A 326 23.36 4.24 12.46
C PRO A 326 22.46 4.62 13.64
N LEU A 327 21.60 5.63 13.49
CA LEU A 327 20.70 6.09 14.55
C LEU A 327 19.66 5.01 14.95
N ILE A 328 19.10 4.29 13.98
CA ILE A 328 18.20 3.15 14.24
C ILE A 328 18.94 2.03 14.99
N LYS A 329 20.21 1.76 14.63
CA LYS A 329 21.00 0.71 15.29
C LYS A 329 21.32 1.08 16.73
N ASP A 330 21.70 2.31 16.99
CA ASP A 330 22.03 2.79 18.32
C ASP A 330 20.78 2.80 19.22
N ASN A 331 19.67 3.33 18.73
CA ASN A 331 18.39 3.39 19.42
C ASN A 331 17.47 2.20 19.13
N PHE A 332 18.01 1.02 18.77
CA PHE A 332 17.22 -0.10 18.24
C PHE A 332 16.02 -0.49 19.12
N LYS A 333 16.18 -0.53 20.44
CA LYS A 333 15.09 -0.90 21.36
C LYS A 333 13.93 0.11 21.33
N LYS A 334 14.24 1.41 21.35
CA LYS A 334 13.25 2.48 21.31
C LYS A 334 12.56 2.49 19.94
N TRP A 335 13.34 2.42 18.86
CA TRP A 335 12.82 2.34 17.50
C TRP A 335 11.92 1.11 17.28
N LEU A 336 12.33 -0.07 17.75
CA LEU A 336 11.53 -1.29 17.65
C LEU A 336 10.22 -1.17 18.45
N SER A 337 10.26 -0.56 19.63
CA SER A 337 9.05 -0.28 20.41
C SER A 337 8.09 0.62 19.65
N LEU A 338 8.59 1.71 19.06
CA LEU A 338 7.80 2.59 18.20
C LEU A 338 7.25 1.86 16.98
N TYR A 339 8.09 1.06 16.30
CA TYR A 339 7.67 0.25 15.16
C TYR A 339 6.50 -0.68 15.50
N ILE A 340 6.58 -1.41 16.64
CA ILE A 340 5.51 -2.33 17.07
C ILE A 340 4.23 -1.57 17.39
N LYS A 341 4.31 -0.41 18.03
CA LYS A 341 3.15 0.46 18.32
C LYS A 341 2.55 0.98 17.01
N ASN A 342 3.38 1.49 16.08
CA ASN A 342 2.96 1.99 14.77
C ASN A 342 2.33 0.87 13.91
N PHE A 343 2.92 -0.32 13.90
CA PHE A 343 2.35 -1.50 13.25
C PHE A 343 0.96 -1.86 13.83
N SER A 344 0.84 -1.87 15.15
CA SER A 344 -0.43 -2.15 15.83
C SER A 344 -1.48 -1.07 15.54
N TYR A 345 -1.08 0.19 15.46
CA TYR A 345 -1.95 1.31 15.09
C TYR A 345 -2.52 1.16 13.67
N GLY A 346 -1.72 0.66 12.73
CA GLY A 346 -2.17 0.37 11.36
C GLY A 346 -3.29 -0.67 11.28
N PHE A 347 -3.43 -1.53 12.31
CA PHE A 347 -4.56 -2.44 12.52
C PHE A 347 -5.65 -1.85 13.43
N GLU A 348 -5.55 -0.56 13.80
CA GLU A 348 -6.40 0.12 14.79
C GLU A 348 -6.14 -0.33 16.25
N ASN A 349 -5.73 -1.57 16.48
CA ASN A 349 -5.21 -2.05 17.78
C ASN A 349 -4.56 -3.45 17.69
N SER A 350 -3.85 -3.85 18.75
CA SER A 350 -3.14 -5.14 18.84
C SER A 350 -4.04 -6.39 18.78
N LYS A 351 -5.34 -6.27 19.10
CA LYS A 351 -6.29 -7.40 19.02
C LYS A 351 -6.52 -7.79 17.55
N TYR A 352 -6.59 -6.80 16.65
CA TYR A 352 -6.70 -7.08 15.21
C TYR A 352 -5.40 -7.64 14.63
N VAL A 353 -4.23 -7.24 15.12
CA VAL A 353 -2.96 -7.88 14.77
C VAL A 353 -3.04 -9.38 15.06
N LEU A 354 -3.40 -9.74 16.30
CA LEU A 354 -3.55 -11.13 16.70
C LEU A 354 -4.58 -11.89 15.85
N LEU A 355 -5.72 -11.26 15.57
CA LEU A 355 -6.75 -11.84 14.72
C LEU A 355 -6.20 -12.15 13.32
N PHE A 356 -5.52 -11.21 12.66
CA PHE A 356 -4.96 -11.43 11.33
C PHE A 356 -3.87 -12.50 11.32
N VAL A 357 -3.02 -12.56 12.34
CA VAL A 357 -2.03 -13.65 12.51
C VAL A 357 -2.72 -15.01 12.66
N ILE A 358 -3.76 -15.10 13.50
CA ILE A 358 -4.54 -16.34 13.67
C ILE A 358 -5.19 -16.76 12.34
N LEU A 359 -5.81 -15.83 11.62
CA LEU A 359 -6.43 -16.11 10.31
C LEU A 359 -5.42 -16.56 9.27
N PHE A 360 -4.22 -15.97 9.25
CA PHE A 360 -3.12 -16.38 8.37
C PHE A 360 -2.68 -17.82 8.69
N LEU A 361 -2.39 -18.11 9.95
CA LEU A 361 -1.98 -19.45 10.39
C LEU A 361 -3.08 -20.49 10.15
N PHE A 362 -4.34 -20.14 10.40
CA PHE A 362 -5.49 -20.96 10.07
C PHE A 362 -5.55 -21.27 8.56
N GLY A 363 -5.42 -20.25 7.71
CA GLY A 363 -5.37 -20.43 6.26
C GLY A 363 -4.29 -21.41 5.84
N ILE A 364 -3.05 -21.24 6.31
CA ILE A 364 -1.92 -22.12 6.02
C ILE A 364 -2.16 -23.54 6.51
N SER A 365 -2.62 -23.72 7.76
CA SER A 365 -2.87 -25.06 8.31
C SER A 365 -3.90 -25.83 7.48
N LYS A 366 -4.94 -25.15 6.99
CA LYS A 366 -6.01 -25.77 6.20
C LYS A 366 -5.62 -26.03 4.75
N ILE A 367 -4.71 -25.27 4.15
CA ILE A 367 -4.16 -25.56 2.81
C ILE A 367 -3.49 -26.95 2.80
N ASN A 368 -2.75 -27.29 3.84
CA ASN A 368 -2.07 -28.58 3.94
C ASN A 368 -3.04 -29.78 4.02
N VAL A 369 -4.25 -29.55 4.59
CA VAL A 369 -5.25 -30.63 4.77
C VAL A 369 -6.18 -30.74 3.58
N SER A 370 -6.73 -29.63 3.07
CA SER A 370 -7.82 -29.64 2.08
C SER A 370 -7.47 -29.00 0.74
N ASN A 371 -6.39 -28.23 0.67
CA ASN A 371 -5.91 -27.53 -0.53
C ASN A 371 -7.01 -26.78 -1.33
N THR A 372 -8.01 -26.23 -0.64
CA THR A 372 -9.10 -25.52 -1.30
C THR A 372 -8.75 -24.05 -1.54
N ASN A 373 -9.29 -23.49 -2.61
CA ASN A 373 -9.07 -22.07 -2.97
C ASN A 373 -9.49 -21.10 -1.86
N ARG A 374 -10.48 -21.46 -1.03
CA ARG A 374 -10.89 -20.64 0.12
C ARG A 374 -9.75 -20.41 1.11
N PHE A 375 -9.03 -21.47 1.48
CA PHE A 375 -7.94 -21.35 2.45
C PHE A 375 -6.69 -20.73 1.84
N LYS A 376 -6.42 -21.00 0.55
CA LYS A 376 -5.39 -20.27 -0.21
C LYS A 376 -5.67 -18.77 -0.21
N ALA A 377 -6.93 -18.36 -0.44
CA ALA A 377 -7.33 -16.96 -0.41
C ALA A 377 -7.15 -16.34 0.98
N ILE A 378 -7.65 -16.99 2.05
CA ILE A 378 -7.50 -16.51 3.43
C ILE A 378 -6.01 -16.28 3.75
N ALA A 379 -5.16 -17.28 3.54
CA ALA A 379 -3.73 -17.17 3.82
C ALA A 379 -3.08 -16.03 3.02
N PHE A 380 -3.39 -15.91 1.73
CA PHE A 380 -2.81 -14.88 0.88
C PHE A 380 -3.24 -13.47 1.28
N VAL A 381 -4.55 -13.21 1.41
CA VAL A 381 -5.02 -11.84 1.67
C VAL A 381 -4.67 -11.35 3.08
N THR A 382 -4.61 -12.25 4.07
CA THR A 382 -4.16 -11.91 5.42
C THR A 382 -2.65 -11.64 5.44
N CYS A 383 -1.84 -12.42 4.72
CA CYS A 383 -0.41 -12.16 4.53
C CYS A 383 -0.16 -10.80 3.88
N VAL A 384 -0.88 -10.49 2.79
CA VAL A 384 -0.82 -9.19 2.10
C VAL A 384 -1.13 -8.05 3.05
N THR A 385 -2.18 -8.17 3.88
CA THR A 385 -2.54 -7.15 4.85
C THR A 385 -1.45 -6.92 5.89
N ILE A 386 -0.96 -8.00 6.50
CA ILE A 386 0.12 -7.94 7.51
C ILE A 386 1.37 -7.29 6.89
N SER A 387 1.75 -7.70 5.69
CA SER A 387 2.96 -7.22 5.01
C SER A 387 2.85 -5.75 4.58
N ASN A 388 1.67 -5.30 4.13
CA ASN A 388 1.45 -3.89 3.80
C ASN A 388 1.64 -2.98 5.02
N ILE A 389 1.01 -3.32 6.13
CA ILE A 389 1.12 -2.52 7.36
C ILE A 389 2.54 -2.58 7.91
N ALA A 390 3.19 -3.76 7.84
CA ALA A 390 4.57 -3.94 8.29
C ALA A 390 5.56 -3.05 7.53
N ILE A 391 5.46 -2.97 6.20
CA ILE A 391 6.39 -2.15 5.41
C ILE A 391 6.13 -0.64 5.61
N VAL A 392 4.86 -0.24 5.71
CA VAL A 392 4.51 1.15 5.98
C VAL A 392 5.04 1.59 7.35
N ALA A 393 4.93 0.74 8.37
CA ALA A 393 5.36 1.05 9.72
C ALA A 393 6.88 1.27 9.87
N VAL A 394 7.71 0.80 8.93
CA VAL A 394 9.18 0.95 8.98
C VAL A 394 9.62 2.39 8.84
N GLY A 395 9.07 3.11 7.87
CA GLY A 395 9.54 4.46 7.52
C GLY A 395 8.44 5.51 7.50
N MET A 396 7.19 5.17 7.86
CA MET A 396 6.07 6.09 7.81
C MET A 396 5.10 5.86 8.96
N HIS A 397 4.25 6.83 9.22
CA HIS A 397 3.09 6.63 10.09
C HIS A 397 1.99 5.83 9.36
N THR A 398 1.39 4.86 10.06
CA THR A 398 0.42 3.93 9.45
C THR A 398 -0.99 4.52 9.35
N LEU A 399 -1.12 5.66 8.65
CA LEU A 399 -2.42 6.28 8.39
C LEU A 399 -3.30 5.41 7.51
N LYS A 400 -4.62 5.57 7.63
CA LYS A 400 -5.62 4.93 6.77
C LYS A 400 -5.35 5.13 5.28
N ARG A 401 -4.79 6.27 4.87
CA ARG A 401 -4.36 6.56 3.50
C ARG A 401 -3.42 5.48 2.92
N PHE A 402 -2.59 4.86 3.75
CA PHE A 402 -1.62 3.84 3.34
C PHE A 402 -2.11 2.40 3.57
N THR A 403 -3.12 2.20 4.41
CA THR A 403 -3.59 0.87 4.84
C THR A 403 -4.95 0.46 4.29
N PHE A 404 -5.79 1.41 3.82
CA PHE A 404 -7.17 1.16 3.36
C PHE A 404 -7.29 0.14 2.22
N TYR A 405 -6.23 -0.09 1.47
CA TYR A 405 -6.19 -1.09 0.40
C TYR A 405 -6.68 -2.46 0.85
N ASN A 406 -6.52 -2.77 2.14
CA ASN A 406 -6.82 -4.06 2.74
C ASN A 406 -8.10 -4.07 3.62
N ASP A 407 -8.84 -2.98 3.72
CA ASP A 407 -10.02 -2.87 4.60
C ASP A 407 -11.11 -3.90 4.24
N TRP A 408 -11.19 -4.31 2.99
CA TRP A 408 -12.12 -5.36 2.53
C TRP A 408 -11.76 -6.77 3.01
N VAL A 409 -10.50 -7.02 3.41
CA VAL A 409 -9.98 -8.37 3.68
C VAL A 409 -10.68 -9.03 4.86
N LEU A 410 -10.87 -8.31 5.96
CA LEU A 410 -11.55 -8.84 7.13
C LEU A 410 -12.99 -9.28 6.78
N PHE A 411 -13.73 -8.46 6.06
CA PHE A 411 -15.09 -8.77 5.62
C PHE A 411 -15.11 -9.99 4.71
N PHE A 412 -14.19 -10.08 3.75
CA PHE A 412 -14.09 -11.22 2.86
C PHE A 412 -13.84 -12.53 3.61
N VAL A 413 -12.94 -12.54 4.59
CA VAL A 413 -12.68 -13.71 5.44
C VAL A 413 -13.92 -14.07 6.26
N ILE A 414 -14.58 -13.09 6.88
CA ILE A 414 -15.83 -13.29 7.61
C ILE A 414 -16.90 -13.92 6.70
N PHE A 415 -17.05 -13.42 5.46
CA PHE A 415 -18.03 -13.97 4.51
C PHE A 415 -17.72 -15.43 4.14
N ILE A 416 -16.44 -15.80 3.98
CA ILE A 416 -16.05 -17.20 3.77
C ILE A 416 -16.45 -18.09 4.95
N LEU A 417 -16.20 -17.63 6.18
CA LEU A 417 -16.49 -18.38 7.40
C LEU A 417 -17.98 -18.52 7.62
N LEU A 418 -18.75 -17.44 7.53
CA LEU A 418 -20.22 -17.45 7.67
C LEU A 418 -20.89 -18.30 6.60
N ASN A 419 -20.43 -18.21 5.34
CA ASN A 419 -20.95 -19.06 4.26
C ASN A 419 -20.69 -20.55 4.54
N SER A 420 -19.55 -20.89 5.13
CA SER A 420 -19.23 -22.28 5.48
C SER A 420 -20.14 -22.81 6.60
N ILE A 421 -20.45 -21.99 7.60
CA ILE A 421 -21.37 -22.33 8.69
C ILE A 421 -22.80 -22.50 8.14
N SER A 422 -23.28 -21.56 7.34
CA SER A 422 -24.64 -21.58 6.78
C SER A 422 -24.87 -22.81 5.88
N THR A 423 -23.91 -23.16 5.04
CA THR A 423 -24.01 -24.33 4.17
C THR A 423 -24.02 -25.65 4.96
N HIS A 424 -23.20 -25.73 6.01
CA HIS A 424 -23.19 -26.92 6.88
C HIS A 424 -24.53 -27.09 7.62
N TYR A 425 -25.11 -26.01 8.15
CA TYR A 425 -26.38 -26.05 8.87
C TYR A 425 -27.54 -26.45 7.94
N ILE A 426 -27.60 -25.92 6.71
CA ILE A 426 -28.61 -26.29 5.71
C ILE A 426 -28.48 -27.75 5.30
N ALA A 427 -27.25 -28.26 5.11
CA ALA A 427 -27.01 -29.66 4.77
C ALA A 427 -27.52 -30.60 5.88
N LYS A 428 -27.20 -30.29 7.16
CA LYS A 428 -27.63 -31.08 8.32
C LYS A 428 -29.16 -31.10 8.48
N ARG A 429 -29.83 -29.99 8.18
CA ARG A 429 -31.31 -29.92 8.25
C ARG A 429 -32.01 -30.74 7.16
N LYS A 430 -31.39 -30.92 5.99
CA LYS A 430 -31.90 -31.74 4.91
C LYS A 430 -31.72 -33.25 5.15
N THR A 431 -30.79 -33.65 6.02
CA THR A 431 -30.60 -35.07 6.39
C THR A 431 -31.53 -35.52 7.52
N HIS A 432 -32.22 -34.57 8.17
CA HIS A 432 -33.17 -34.84 9.26
C HIS A 432 -34.65 -34.64 8.82
N LEU A 433 -34.91 -34.33 7.56
CA LEU A 433 -36.20 -34.35 6.87
C LEU A 433 -36.26 -35.49 5.84
#